data_0682e61b77c8f249998b19ab797dc354
#
_entry.id   0682e61b77c8f249998b19ab797dc354
#
_cell.length_a   1.000
_cell.length_b   1.000
_cell.length_c   1.000
_cell.angle_alpha   90.00
_cell.angle_beta   90.00
_cell.angle_gamma   90.00
#
_symmetry.space_group_name_H-M   'P 1'
#
loop_
_entity.id
_entity.type
_entity.pdbx_description
1 polymer ?
#
loop_
_entity_poly.entity_id
_entity_poly.type
_entity_poly.pdbx_seq_one_letter_code
_entity_poly.pdbx_strand_id
1 'polypeptide(L)'
;MANRTFSIGGVHPNDAKISRDCAIEALPLPQTVYISLAQHIGAPAKPVVAVGDKVKVGQPIAEPGGFVSAFIHSSVSGTVKSIGPRKDLAGNTQTYVEIAVEGDEWLESIDRSETLVTDIPEDGKAIIERIRLGGVVGLGGATFPTHVKLTPPPGKKCEMLIINGCECEPYLTSDFRTLLEKGEQVVVGTALIKQALGVANATIAIEDNKPEAIEHIQKVLAELKGKSSKFDGIVVLPLMKKYPEGGEKQLIDAVMHRQVKSGGLPIDVGAVVQNVATALAVYDAVQKNKPLIDNSVTVTGECFPKQANLLVRVGTPLRYIIDYLGGVPENAAKIISGGPMMGKAIANLDAATLKGTGALLFLTAEQTKRHPEGNCIRCGKCADACPMGLEPFLLYRLAKVGNTDELEANAVQDCIQCGCCLYTCPSYIPLLDIISMARGQVMGIMKARAAAAKAAAEAAKAKTV
;
A
#
# COMPACT_ATOMS: atom_id res chain seq x y z
N MET A 1 -2.56 30.08 -4.36
CA MET A 1 -2.15 29.23 -3.23
C MET A 1 -0.73 28.76 -3.52
N ALA A 2 0.21 28.86 -2.58
CA ALA A 2 1.56 28.35 -2.81
C ALA A 2 1.45 26.84 -3.06
N ASN A 3 2.06 26.35 -4.15
CA ASN A 3 2.07 24.94 -4.52
C ASN A 3 2.86 24.16 -3.46
N ARG A 4 2.17 23.53 -2.51
CA ARG A 4 2.78 22.70 -1.47
C ARG A 4 3.27 21.40 -2.05
N THR A 5 4.52 21.05 -1.73
CA THR A 5 5.15 19.77 -2.05
C THR A 5 6.33 19.52 -1.10
N PHE A 6 6.89 18.32 -1.10
CA PHE A 6 8.10 18.01 -0.33
C PHE A 6 9.33 18.76 -0.88
N SER A 7 10.29 19.02 0.01
CA SER A 7 11.40 19.97 -0.24
C SER A 7 12.54 19.41 -1.09
N ILE A 8 12.88 18.11 -0.98
CA ILE A 8 14.09 17.52 -1.55
C ILE A 8 13.78 16.55 -2.68
N GLY A 9 14.45 16.71 -3.84
CA GLY A 9 14.41 15.76 -4.94
C GLY A 9 13.06 15.67 -5.66
N GLY A 10 12.81 14.49 -6.19
CA GLY A 10 11.60 14.19 -6.96
C GLY A 10 11.76 14.37 -8.47
N VAL A 11 10.79 13.86 -9.22
CA VAL A 11 10.73 13.92 -10.70
C VAL A 11 9.29 14.18 -11.15
N HIS A 12 9.10 14.51 -12.42
CA HIS A 12 7.79 14.77 -13.02
C HIS A 12 7.54 13.81 -14.20
N PRO A 13 7.19 12.53 -13.94
CA PRO A 13 6.84 11.61 -15.01
C PRO A 13 5.51 12.01 -15.65
N ASN A 14 5.27 11.52 -16.87
CA ASN A 14 3.95 11.62 -17.49
C ASN A 14 2.94 10.82 -16.67
N ASP A 15 1.79 11.40 -16.39
CA ASP A 15 0.74 10.79 -15.54
C ASP A 15 0.14 9.54 -16.13
N ALA A 16 -0.07 9.52 -17.45
CA ALA A 16 -0.67 8.42 -18.20
C ALA A 16 -1.93 7.81 -17.51
N LYS A 17 -2.77 8.65 -16.90
CA LYS A 17 -3.98 8.23 -16.16
C LYS A 17 -5.11 7.79 -17.10
N ILE A 18 -4.82 6.87 -18.03
CA ILE A 18 -5.72 6.48 -19.12
C ILE A 18 -6.98 5.74 -18.69
N SER A 19 -7.02 5.22 -17.45
CA SER A 19 -8.18 4.58 -16.84
C SER A 19 -8.98 5.49 -15.89
N ARG A 20 -8.67 6.81 -15.83
CA ARG A 20 -9.29 7.74 -14.86
C ARG A 20 -10.81 7.83 -14.97
N ASP A 21 -11.34 7.69 -16.18
CA ASP A 21 -12.78 7.80 -16.45
C ASP A 21 -13.50 6.46 -16.32
N CYS A 22 -12.78 5.36 -16.06
CA CYS A 22 -13.36 4.05 -15.82
C CYS A 22 -13.86 3.97 -14.37
N ALA A 23 -15.17 3.88 -14.18
CA ALA A 23 -15.76 3.65 -12.86
C ALA A 23 -15.29 2.32 -12.25
N ILE A 24 -15.42 2.19 -10.93
CA ILE A 24 -15.12 0.94 -10.25
C ILE A 24 -16.24 -0.06 -10.52
N GLU A 25 -15.94 -1.15 -11.21
CA GLU A 25 -16.85 -2.23 -11.54
C GLU A 25 -16.56 -3.47 -10.69
N ALA A 26 -17.60 -4.14 -10.17
CA ALA A 26 -17.42 -5.39 -9.46
C ALA A 26 -17.02 -6.51 -10.43
N LEU A 27 -15.86 -7.14 -10.18
CA LEU A 27 -15.45 -8.32 -10.94
C LEU A 27 -16.35 -9.51 -10.55
N PRO A 28 -16.92 -10.28 -11.47
CA PRO A 28 -17.61 -11.53 -11.16
C PRO A 28 -16.72 -12.48 -10.35
N LEU A 29 -17.34 -13.36 -9.55
CA LEU A 29 -16.58 -14.31 -8.73
C LEU A 29 -15.93 -15.39 -9.62
N PRO A 30 -14.66 -15.75 -9.37
CA PRO A 30 -14.02 -16.90 -10.05
C PRO A 30 -14.54 -18.21 -9.47
N GLN A 31 -14.27 -19.33 -10.12
CA GLN A 31 -14.62 -20.66 -9.60
C GLN A 31 -13.80 -21.06 -8.36
N THR A 32 -12.61 -20.50 -8.20
CA THR A 32 -11.68 -20.81 -7.10
C THR A 32 -10.92 -19.54 -6.72
N VAL A 33 -10.73 -19.33 -5.41
CA VAL A 33 -9.84 -18.32 -4.88
C VAL A 33 -8.68 -18.96 -4.11
N TYR A 34 -7.53 -18.28 -4.09
CA TYR A 34 -6.34 -18.71 -3.35
C TYR A 34 -5.94 -17.58 -2.41
N ILE A 35 -6.28 -17.71 -1.13
CA ILE A 35 -6.05 -16.66 -0.14
C ILE A 35 -4.73 -16.94 0.58
N SER A 36 -3.73 -16.07 0.35
CA SER A 36 -2.42 -16.19 1.00
C SER A 36 -2.50 -15.97 2.50
N LEU A 37 -1.74 -16.72 3.28
CA LEU A 37 -1.54 -16.47 4.71
C LEU A 37 -0.49 -15.36 4.99
N ALA A 38 0.23 -14.90 3.96
CA ALA A 38 1.20 -13.80 4.01
C ALA A 38 0.64 -12.56 3.27
N GLN A 39 -0.39 -11.91 3.84
CA GLN A 39 -1.09 -10.76 3.25
C GLN A 39 -0.52 -9.40 3.67
N HIS A 40 0.50 -9.39 4.55
CA HIS A 40 1.00 -8.18 5.20
C HIS A 40 2.45 -8.35 5.66
N ILE A 41 3.10 -7.25 6.01
CA ILE A 41 4.41 -7.27 6.67
C ILE A 41 4.26 -7.84 8.09
N GLY A 42 5.27 -8.57 8.54
CA GLY A 42 5.34 -9.20 9.85
C GLY A 42 5.17 -10.71 9.79
N ALA A 43 4.64 -11.32 10.85
CA ALA A 43 4.44 -12.76 10.92
C ALA A 43 3.24 -13.18 10.06
N PRO A 44 3.36 -14.21 9.20
CA PRO A 44 2.20 -14.76 8.50
C PRO A 44 1.09 -15.17 9.46
N ALA A 45 -0.15 -15.08 9.01
CA ALA A 45 -1.29 -15.53 9.80
C ALA A 45 -1.33 -17.07 9.88
N LYS A 46 -1.96 -17.58 10.92
CA LYS A 46 -2.13 -19.02 11.16
C LYS A 46 -3.54 -19.45 10.78
N PRO A 47 -3.72 -20.50 9.96
CA PRO A 47 -5.05 -20.94 9.55
C PRO A 47 -5.85 -21.46 10.75
N VAL A 48 -7.16 -21.15 10.76
CA VAL A 48 -8.13 -21.63 11.76
C VAL A 48 -9.22 -22.47 11.13
N VAL A 49 -9.08 -22.82 9.85
CA VAL A 49 -9.96 -23.71 9.09
C VAL A 49 -9.21 -24.94 8.66
N ALA A 50 -9.95 -26.01 8.33
CA ALA A 50 -9.44 -27.27 7.83
C ALA A 50 -9.97 -27.57 6.42
N VAL A 51 -9.32 -28.51 5.71
CA VAL A 51 -9.80 -29.00 4.43
C VAL A 51 -11.17 -29.67 4.61
N GLY A 52 -12.14 -29.29 3.77
CA GLY A 52 -13.52 -29.74 3.85
C GLY A 52 -14.46 -28.75 4.56
N ASP A 53 -13.94 -27.77 5.28
CA ASP A 53 -14.78 -26.77 5.95
C ASP A 53 -15.52 -25.92 4.93
N LYS A 54 -16.79 -25.63 5.22
CA LYS A 54 -17.59 -24.61 4.52
C LYS A 54 -17.37 -23.25 5.18
N VAL A 55 -17.13 -22.25 4.36
CA VAL A 55 -16.90 -20.88 4.80
C VAL A 55 -17.85 -19.90 4.11
N LYS A 56 -18.21 -18.83 4.81
CA LYS A 56 -19.01 -17.71 4.29
C LYS A 56 -18.11 -16.50 4.03
N VAL A 57 -18.59 -15.58 3.18
CA VAL A 57 -17.93 -14.29 2.96
C VAL A 57 -17.79 -13.53 4.28
N GLY A 58 -16.57 -13.08 4.58
CA GLY A 58 -16.25 -12.37 5.80
C GLY A 58 -15.91 -13.24 6.99
N GLN A 59 -16.00 -14.56 6.89
CA GLN A 59 -15.61 -15.47 7.98
C GLN A 59 -14.10 -15.47 8.17
N PRO A 60 -13.58 -15.34 9.41
CA PRO A 60 -12.14 -15.51 9.68
C PRO A 60 -11.68 -16.91 9.26
N ILE A 61 -10.61 -16.99 8.45
CA ILE A 61 -9.96 -18.22 8.02
C ILE A 61 -8.53 -18.35 8.54
N ALA A 62 -7.95 -17.23 9.03
CA ALA A 62 -6.69 -17.26 9.72
C ALA A 62 -6.60 -16.11 10.74
N GLU A 63 -5.91 -16.36 11.84
CA GLU A 63 -5.67 -15.42 12.93
C GLU A 63 -4.24 -14.88 12.93
N PRO A 64 -3.95 -13.74 13.58
CA PRO A 64 -2.62 -13.16 13.64
C PRO A 64 -1.56 -14.14 14.17
N GLY A 65 -0.44 -14.28 13.46
CA GLY A 65 0.68 -15.13 13.84
C GLY A 65 1.68 -14.48 14.79
N GLY A 66 1.50 -13.18 15.13
CA GLY A 66 2.38 -12.40 15.99
C GLY A 66 1.86 -10.98 16.24
N PHE A 67 2.65 -10.13 16.91
CA PHE A 67 2.27 -8.74 17.21
C PHE A 67 2.01 -7.92 15.93
N VAL A 68 2.95 -7.97 14.97
CA VAL A 68 2.75 -7.39 13.64
C VAL A 68 2.18 -8.48 12.75
N SER A 69 0.87 -8.58 12.72
CA SER A 69 0.10 -9.54 11.93
C SER A 69 -1.36 -9.09 11.88
N ALA A 70 -2.18 -9.67 11.02
CA ALA A 70 -3.60 -9.32 10.88
C ALA A 70 -4.46 -10.57 10.60
N PHE A 71 -5.74 -10.50 10.97
CA PHE A 71 -6.73 -11.50 10.58
C PHE A 71 -6.86 -11.59 9.07
N ILE A 72 -7.14 -12.79 8.58
CA ILE A 72 -7.49 -13.05 7.19
C ILE A 72 -8.88 -13.69 7.15
N HIS A 73 -9.70 -13.18 6.25
CA HIS A 73 -11.08 -13.59 6.08
C HIS A 73 -11.30 -14.22 4.72
N SER A 74 -12.28 -15.12 4.65
CA SER A 74 -12.75 -15.61 3.36
C SER A 74 -13.38 -14.47 2.57
N SER A 75 -12.91 -14.30 1.35
CA SER A 75 -13.49 -13.32 0.41
C SER A 75 -14.70 -13.88 -0.37
N VAL A 76 -14.99 -15.15 -0.22
CA VAL A 76 -16.05 -15.88 -0.92
C VAL A 76 -16.76 -16.84 0.03
N SER A 77 -17.95 -17.34 -0.36
CA SER A 77 -18.52 -18.54 0.24
C SER A 77 -18.10 -19.77 -0.55
N GLY A 78 -17.92 -20.90 0.14
CA GLY A 78 -17.52 -22.14 -0.52
C GLY A 78 -16.87 -23.15 0.42
N THR A 79 -16.18 -24.12 -0.18
CA THR A 79 -15.53 -25.22 0.53
C THR A 79 -14.01 -25.11 0.43
N VAL A 80 -13.31 -25.20 1.57
CA VAL A 80 -11.83 -25.26 1.63
C VAL A 80 -11.36 -26.56 0.99
N LYS A 81 -10.62 -26.46 -0.12
CA LYS A 81 -10.11 -27.63 -0.88
C LYS A 81 -8.71 -28.02 -0.48
N SER A 82 -7.85 -27.06 -0.20
CA SER A 82 -6.49 -27.32 0.24
C SER A 82 -5.93 -26.18 1.12
N ILE A 83 -4.95 -26.51 1.95
CA ILE A 83 -4.11 -25.54 2.67
C ILE A 83 -2.66 -25.97 2.42
N GLY A 84 -1.92 -25.20 1.62
CA GLY A 84 -0.61 -25.65 1.20
C GLY A 84 0.21 -24.62 0.43
N PRO A 85 1.40 -25.04 -0.05
CA PRO A 85 2.33 -24.16 -0.75
C PRO A 85 1.85 -23.82 -2.16
N ARG A 86 1.97 -22.51 -2.52
CA ARG A 86 1.71 -22.00 -3.87
C ARG A 86 2.69 -20.87 -4.17
N LYS A 87 3.00 -20.65 -5.45
CA LYS A 87 3.86 -19.56 -5.90
C LYS A 87 3.09 -18.23 -5.89
N ASP A 88 3.73 -17.20 -5.30
CA ASP A 88 3.25 -15.82 -5.32
C ASP A 88 3.57 -15.11 -6.65
N LEU A 89 3.28 -13.81 -6.72
CA LEU A 89 3.54 -12.95 -7.88
C LEU A 89 5.01 -12.93 -8.32
N ALA A 90 5.94 -13.04 -7.38
CA ALA A 90 7.38 -13.02 -7.62
C ALA A 90 7.97 -14.43 -7.82
N GLY A 91 7.14 -15.48 -7.72
CA GLY A 91 7.57 -16.88 -7.83
C GLY A 91 8.07 -17.48 -6.52
N ASN A 92 7.94 -16.78 -5.37
CA ASN A 92 8.28 -17.33 -4.06
C ASN A 92 7.17 -18.28 -3.57
N THR A 93 7.55 -19.25 -2.76
CA THR A 93 6.58 -20.19 -2.18
C THR A 93 5.99 -19.63 -0.89
N GLN A 94 4.66 -19.52 -0.83
CA GLN A 94 3.88 -19.08 0.33
C GLN A 94 2.78 -20.11 0.63
N THR A 95 2.21 -20.07 1.83
CA THR A 95 1.06 -20.90 2.18
C THR A 95 -0.23 -20.20 1.83
N TYR A 96 -1.15 -20.91 1.16
CA TYR A 96 -2.45 -20.43 0.73
C TYR A 96 -3.57 -21.34 1.24
N VAL A 97 -4.74 -20.77 1.45
CA VAL A 97 -6.01 -21.47 1.59
C VAL A 97 -6.72 -21.43 0.23
N GLU A 98 -6.97 -22.57 -0.37
CA GLU A 98 -7.72 -22.72 -1.60
C GLU A 98 -9.19 -22.96 -1.27
N ILE A 99 -10.09 -22.16 -1.85
CA ILE A 99 -11.52 -22.27 -1.64
C ILE A 99 -12.21 -22.41 -3.00
N ALA A 100 -12.93 -23.52 -3.20
CA ALA A 100 -13.87 -23.64 -4.31
C ALA A 100 -15.11 -22.80 -4.00
N VAL A 101 -15.42 -21.88 -4.91
CA VAL A 101 -16.49 -20.90 -4.71
C VAL A 101 -17.85 -21.55 -4.90
N GLU A 102 -18.76 -21.40 -3.93
CA GLU A 102 -20.12 -21.91 -3.92
C GLU A 102 -21.06 -20.77 -3.51
N GLY A 103 -21.52 -19.98 -4.48
CA GLY A 103 -22.39 -18.82 -4.24
C GLY A 103 -21.67 -17.57 -3.69
N ASP A 104 -22.43 -16.68 -3.07
CA ASP A 104 -21.96 -15.44 -2.41
C ASP A 104 -22.71 -15.23 -1.08
N GLU A 105 -22.65 -16.24 -0.20
CA GLU A 105 -23.30 -16.22 1.10
C GLU A 105 -22.42 -15.47 2.12
N TRP A 106 -22.93 -14.38 2.67
CA TRP A 106 -22.26 -13.52 3.62
C TRP A 106 -22.60 -13.89 5.06
N LEU A 107 -21.66 -13.55 5.98
CA LEU A 107 -22.01 -13.56 7.40
C LEU A 107 -23.14 -12.55 7.65
N GLU A 108 -24.15 -12.95 8.43
CA GLU A 108 -25.33 -12.13 8.76
C GLU A 108 -24.96 -10.85 9.53
N SER A 109 -23.82 -10.85 10.23
CA SER A 109 -23.33 -9.71 11.00
C SER A 109 -22.78 -8.57 10.12
N ILE A 110 -22.62 -8.78 8.81
CA ILE A 110 -22.11 -7.79 7.87
C ILE A 110 -23.26 -6.97 7.30
N ASP A 111 -23.25 -5.65 7.52
CA ASP A 111 -24.22 -4.75 6.90
C ASP A 111 -23.83 -4.47 5.44
N ARG A 112 -24.63 -5.01 4.52
CA ARG A 112 -24.50 -4.85 3.07
C ARG A 112 -25.31 -3.69 2.51
N SER A 113 -26.02 -2.95 3.34
CA SER A 113 -26.83 -1.82 2.89
C SER A 113 -25.92 -0.69 2.35
N GLU A 114 -26.43 0.08 1.40
CA GLU A 114 -25.76 1.28 0.89
C GLU A 114 -25.92 2.49 1.80
N THR A 115 -26.66 2.36 2.91
CA THR A 115 -26.89 3.45 3.85
C THR A 115 -25.58 3.92 4.46
N LEU A 116 -25.25 5.20 4.30
CA LEU A 116 -24.07 5.80 4.93
C LEU A 116 -24.28 5.89 6.45
N VAL A 117 -23.38 5.31 7.21
CA VAL A 117 -23.37 5.40 8.68
C VAL A 117 -22.33 6.46 9.07
N THR A 118 -22.78 7.57 9.66
CA THR A 118 -21.94 8.73 10.01
C THR A 118 -21.67 8.87 11.51
N ASP A 119 -22.24 8.02 12.33
CA ASP A 119 -22.00 8.00 13.78
C ASP A 119 -20.58 7.52 14.09
N ILE A 120 -19.83 8.33 14.85
CA ILE A 120 -18.43 8.02 15.22
C ILE A 120 -18.40 7.59 16.67
N PRO A 121 -18.07 6.32 16.99
CA PRO A 121 -17.95 5.84 18.37
C PRO A 121 -16.96 6.69 19.17
N GLU A 122 -17.28 6.97 20.45
CA GLU A 122 -16.41 7.74 21.35
C GLU A 122 -15.15 6.96 21.77
N ASP A 123 -15.27 5.64 21.92
CA ASP A 123 -14.16 4.80 22.35
C ASP A 123 -13.20 4.47 21.19
N GLY A 124 -12.08 5.16 21.15
CA GLY A 124 -11.03 4.92 20.16
C GLY A 124 -10.44 3.50 20.23
N LYS A 125 -10.42 2.87 21.40
CA LYS A 125 -9.92 1.48 21.54
C LYS A 125 -10.89 0.49 20.90
N ALA A 126 -12.18 0.72 21.04
CA ALA A 126 -13.20 -0.10 20.37
C ALA A 126 -13.09 0.03 18.84
N ILE A 127 -12.79 1.23 18.32
CA ILE A 127 -12.52 1.43 16.89
C ILE A 127 -11.28 0.61 16.45
N ILE A 128 -10.16 0.70 17.17
CA ILE A 128 -8.93 -0.05 16.88
C ILE A 128 -9.20 -1.55 16.90
N GLU A 129 -10.00 -2.05 17.85
CA GLU A 129 -10.34 -3.46 17.93
C GLU A 129 -11.18 -3.94 16.72
N ARG A 130 -12.16 -3.15 16.27
CA ARG A 130 -12.92 -3.46 15.06
C ARG A 130 -12.02 -3.49 13.81
N ILE A 131 -11.07 -2.53 13.70
CA ILE A 131 -10.05 -2.51 12.63
C ILE A 131 -9.20 -3.78 12.67
N ARG A 132 -8.78 -4.22 13.88
CA ARG A 132 -8.01 -5.45 14.08
C ARG A 132 -8.80 -6.67 13.66
N LEU A 133 -10.03 -6.82 14.15
CA LEU A 133 -10.93 -7.92 13.80
C LEU A 133 -11.28 -7.92 12.32
N GLY A 134 -11.46 -6.76 11.68
CA GLY A 134 -11.66 -6.63 10.24
C GLY A 134 -10.43 -6.95 9.39
N GLY A 135 -9.29 -7.23 10.02
CA GLY A 135 -8.05 -7.57 9.31
C GLY A 135 -7.55 -6.47 8.39
N VAL A 136 -7.81 -5.19 8.74
CA VAL A 136 -7.44 -4.05 7.89
C VAL A 136 -5.94 -3.83 7.91
N VAL A 137 -5.36 -3.72 6.70
CA VAL A 137 -3.95 -3.40 6.46
C VAL A 137 -3.84 -2.17 5.58
N GLY A 138 -2.66 -1.53 5.56
CA GLY A 138 -2.41 -0.39 4.68
C GLY A 138 -2.46 -0.79 3.20
N LEU A 139 -3.28 -0.12 2.40
CA LEU A 139 -3.49 -0.40 0.98
C LEU A 139 -2.63 0.44 0.04
N GLY A 140 -1.90 1.41 0.56
CA GLY A 140 -0.99 2.29 -0.19
C GLY A 140 0.43 1.74 -0.42
N GLY A 141 0.66 0.42 -0.32
CA GLY A 141 1.96 -0.20 -0.66
C GLY A 141 2.40 -1.30 0.30
N ALA A 142 2.91 -0.98 1.49
CA ALA A 142 3.60 -1.94 2.36
C ALA A 142 2.69 -2.93 3.11
N THR A 143 1.37 -2.81 3.04
CA THR A 143 0.39 -3.68 3.72
C THR A 143 0.64 -3.85 5.23
N PHE A 144 1.10 -2.80 5.90
CA PHE A 144 1.33 -2.84 7.35
C PHE A 144 -0.02 -2.90 8.11
N PRO A 145 -0.17 -3.76 9.15
CA PRO A 145 -1.42 -3.87 9.91
C PRO A 145 -1.87 -2.54 10.51
N THR A 146 -3.07 -2.08 10.13
CA THR A 146 -3.56 -0.75 10.48
C THR A 146 -3.73 -0.56 11.98
N HIS A 147 -4.28 -1.55 12.70
CA HIS A 147 -4.44 -1.48 14.15
C HIS A 147 -3.12 -1.28 14.91
N VAL A 148 -2.02 -1.86 14.43
CA VAL A 148 -0.67 -1.66 15.00
C VAL A 148 -0.21 -0.23 14.77
N LYS A 149 -0.42 0.31 13.55
CA LYS A 149 -0.06 1.69 13.20
C LYS A 149 -0.85 2.73 14.00
N LEU A 150 -2.08 2.41 14.38
CA LEU A 150 -2.95 3.26 15.21
C LEU A 150 -2.71 3.12 16.73
N THR A 151 -1.77 2.28 17.14
CA THR A 151 -1.38 2.09 18.55
C THR A 151 0.06 2.59 18.73
N PRO A 152 0.26 3.91 18.92
CA PRO A 152 1.60 4.47 19.11
C PRO A 152 2.34 3.82 20.28
N PRO A 153 3.67 3.61 20.16
CA PRO A 153 4.47 3.11 21.28
C PRO A 153 4.39 4.04 22.50
N PRO A 154 4.61 3.51 23.72
CA PRO A 154 4.63 4.32 24.93
C PRO A 154 5.56 5.54 24.80
N GLY A 155 5.08 6.70 25.22
CA GLY A 155 5.83 7.97 25.14
C GLY A 155 5.81 8.66 23.77
N LYS A 156 5.21 8.06 22.74
CA LYS A 156 4.98 8.70 21.43
C LYS A 156 3.53 9.15 21.33
N LYS A 157 3.32 10.33 20.74
CA LYS A 157 1.99 10.91 20.54
C LYS A 157 1.82 11.31 19.08
N CYS A 158 0.67 10.95 18.50
CA CYS A 158 0.26 11.48 17.21
C CYS A 158 -0.25 12.92 17.38
N GLU A 159 0.13 13.83 16.48
CA GLU A 159 -0.33 15.22 16.42
C GLU A 159 -1.19 15.46 15.17
N MET A 160 -0.89 14.73 14.09
CA MET A 160 -1.53 14.89 12.79
C MET A 160 -1.78 13.53 12.13
N LEU A 161 -3.04 13.30 11.74
CA LEU A 161 -3.39 12.24 10.79
C LEU A 161 -3.30 12.77 9.36
N ILE A 162 -2.64 12.05 8.48
CA ILE A 162 -2.56 12.37 7.04
C ILE A 162 -3.18 11.22 6.26
N ILE A 163 -4.23 11.52 5.50
CA ILE A 163 -4.80 10.58 4.53
C ILE A 163 -4.21 10.88 3.16
N ASN A 164 -3.49 9.90 2.64
CA ASN A 164 -2.79 9.96 1.38
C ASN A 164 -3.74 9.63 0.22
N GLY A 165 -4.12 10.63 -0.54
CA GLY A 165 -4.87 10.55 -1.80
C GLY A 165 -4.04 11.05 -3.00
N CYS A 166 -2.70 11.10 -2.87
CA CYS A 166 -1.84 11.61 -3.94
C CYS A 166 -1.88 10.73 -5.18
N GLU A 167 -1.76 9.39 -5.01
CA GLU A 167 -1.69 8.44 -6.13
C GLU A 167 -0.70 8.88 -7.22
N CYS A 168 0.57 9.14 -6.79
CA CYS A 168 1.60 9.75 -7.62
C CYS A 168 2.22 8.80 -8.67
N GLU A 169 1.98 7.48 -8.58
CA GLU A 169 2.42 6.51 -9.58
C GLU A 169 1.68 6.74 -10.90
N PRO A 170 2.39 6.83 -12.05
CA PRO A 170 1.74 6.87 -13.36
C PRO A 170 0.80 5.68 -13.58
N TYR A 171 -0.18 5.85 -14.43
CA TYR A 171 -1.22 4.89 -14.82
C TYR A 171 -2.26 4.53 -13.74
N LEU A 172 -1.93 4.56 -12.45
CA LEU A 172 -2.86 4.16 -11.38
C LEU A 172 -3.98 5.18 -11.19
N THR A 173 -5.22 4.68 -10.99
CA THR A 173 -6.43 5.50 -10.86
C THR A 173 -7.42 4.98 -9.82
N SER A 174 -7.09 3.90 -9.11
CA SER A 174 -7.97 3.30 -8.10
C SER A 174 -8.27 4.21 -6.92
N ASP A 175 -7.26 4.96 -6.41
CA ASP A 175 -7.46 5.91 -5.32
C ASP A 175 -8.28 7.12 -5.76
N PHE A 176 -8.03 7.62 -6.99
CA PHE A 176 -8.82 8.71 -7.59
C PHE A 176 -10.30 8.31 -7.73
N ARG A 177 -10.57 7.12 -8.25
CA ARG A 177 -11.94 6.62 -8.37
C ARG A 177 -12.58 6.38 -6.99
N THR A 178 -11.82 5.87 -6.03
CA THR A 178 -12.29 5.71 -4.64
C THR A 178 -12.70 7.07 -4.03
N LEU A 179 -11.93 8.13 -4.26
CA LEU A 179 -12.28 9.48 -3.81
C LEU A 179 -13.57 9.98 -4.45
N LEU A 180 -13.82 9.71 -5.74
CA LEU A 180 -15.02 10.15 -6.44
C LEU A 180 -16.27 9.32 -6.09
N GLU A 181 -16.12 8.00 -5.96
CA GLU A 181 -17.26 7.09 -5.85
C GLU A 181 -17.60 6.69 -4.41
N LYS A 182 -16.63 6.82 -3.49
CA LYS A 182 -16.75 6.46 -2.07
C LYS A 182 -16.25 7.58 -1.15
N GLY A 183 -16.33 8.83 -1.63
CA GLY A 183 -15.81 10.00 -0.92
C GLY A 183 -16.41 10.18 0.47
N GLU A 184 -17.73 9.95 0.64
CA GLU A 184 -18.40 10.03 1.94
C GLU A 184 -17.82 9.00 2.92
N GLN A 185 -17.67 7.74 2.50
CA GLN A 185 -17.10 6.67 3.31
C GLN A 185 -15.64 6.95 3.67
N VAL A 186 -14.86 7.51 2.74
CA VAL A 186 -13.47 7.93 2.99
C VAL A 186 -13.39 9.02 4.06
N VAL A 187 -14.28 10.03 4.01
CA VAL A 187 -14.32 11.11 5.02
C VAL A 187 -14.75 10.57 6.39
N VAL A 188 -15.75 9.68 6.44
CA VAL A 188 -16.16 9.02 7.69
C VAL A 188 -15.02 8.12 8.23
N GLY A 189 -14.38 7.33 7.37
CA GLY A 189 -13.20 6.52 7.73
C GLY A 189 -12.05 7.37 8.27
N THR A 190 -11.84 8.56 7.70
CA THR A 190 -10.87 9.53 8.22
C THR A 190 -11.24 9.99 9.63
N ALA A 191 -12.51 10.29 9.90
CA ALA A 191 -12.98 10.68 11.22
C ALA A 191 -12.85 9.53 12.24
N LEU A 192 -13.11 8.29 11.84
CA LEU A 192 -12.90 7.10 12.67
C LEU A 192 -11.43 6.92 13.05
N ILE A 193 -10.50 7.07 12.09
CA ILE A 193 -9.06 6.98 12.37
C ILE A 193 -8.60 8.14 13.25
N LYS A 194 -9.11 9.36 13.01
CA LYS A 194 -8.85 10.55 13.84
C LYS A 194 -9.28 10.31 15.29
N GLN A 195 -10.47 9.76 15.49
CA GLN A 195 -11.00 9.39 16.80
C GLN A 195 -10.17 8.29 17.47
N ALA A 196 -9.81 7.24 16.73
CA ALA A 196 -8.98 6.14 17.23
C ALA A 196 -7.62 6.60 17.74
N LEU A 197 -7.01 7.60 17.07
CA LEU A 197 -5.74 8.20 17.45
C LEU A 197 -5.88 9.27 18.56
N GLY A 198 -7.09 9.75 18.86
CA GLY A 198 -7.34 10.85 19.78
C GLY A 198 -6.70 12.16 19.32
N VAL A 199 -6.60 12.42 18.02
CA VAL A 199 -6.02 13.66 17.47
C VAL A 199 -7.08 14.65 17.04
N ALA A 200 -6.77 15.95 17.17
CA ALA A 200 -7.68 17.02 16.78
C ALA A 200 -7.72 17.22 15.26
N ASN A 201 -6.58 17.04 14.58
CA ASN A 201 -6.41 17.43 13.19
C ASN A 201 -6.15 16.23 12.27
N ALA A 202 -6.78 16.27 11.09
CA ALA A 202 -6.52 15.34 10.00
C ALA A 202 -6.48 16.08 8.65
N THR A 203 -5.63 15.62 7.76
CA THR A 203 -5.49 16.20 6.41
C THR A 203 -5.72 15.10 5.37
N ILE A 204 -6.65 15.31 4.43
CA ILE A 204 -6.78 14.49 3.23
C ILE A 204 -5.97 15.20 2.14
N ALA A 205 -4.81 14.65 1.79
CA ALA A 205 -3.89 15.23 0.83
C ALA A 205 -4.11 14.63 -0.56
N ILE A 206 -4.36 15.48 -1.56
CA ILE A 206 -4.68 15.08 -2.94
C ILE A 206 -3.83 15.91 -3.88
N GLU A 207 -3.22 15.29 -4.91
CA GLU A 207 -2.47 16.04 -5.92
C GLU A 207 -3.39 16.90 -6.80
N ASP A 208 -2.89 18.07 -7.21
CA ASP A 208 -3.61 19.10 -7.97
C ASP A 208 -3.99 18.69 -9.41
N ASN A 209 -3.47 17.58 -9.90
CA ASN A 209 -3.91 16.94 -11.15
C ASN A 209 -5.25 16.19 -11.04
N LYS A 210 -5.91 16.26 -9.86
CA LYS A 210 -7.21 15.63 -9.56
C LYS A 210 -8.22 16.65 -9.01
N PRO A 211 -8.49 17.76 -9.75
CA PRO A 211 -9.33 18.84 -9.26
C PRO A 211 -10.75 18.36 -8.91
N GLU A 212 -11.32 17.43 -9.68
CA GLU A 212 -12.65 16.88 -9.45
C GLU A 212 -12.73 16.13 -8.11
N ALA A 213 -11.71 15.38 -7.75
CA ALA A 213 -11.65 14.68 -6.46
C ALA A 213 -11.49 15.68 -5.30
N ILE A 214 -10.68 16.73 -5.48
CA ILE A 214 -10.52 17.80 -4.48
C ILE A 214 -11.86 18.48 -4.20
N GLU A 215 -12.55 18.93 -5.24
CA GLU A 215 -13.84 19.60 -5.13
C GLU A 215 -14.90 18.68 -4.51
N HIS A 216 -14.96 17.41 -4.96
CA HIS A 216 -15.90 16.44 -4.43
C HIS A 216 -15.70 16.20 -2.94
N ILE A 217 -14.47 15.93 -2.48
CA ILE A 217 -14.18 15.68 -1.06
C ILE A 217 -14.39 16.94 -0.22
N GLN A 218 -14.08 18.13 -0.73
CA GLN A 218 -14.38 19.40 -0.04
C GLN A 218 -15.88 19.57 0.18
N LYS A 219 -16.71 19.28 -0.81
CA LYS A 219 -18.17 19.33 -0.72
C LYS A 219 -18.69 18.31 0.29
N VAL A 220 -18.30 17.05 0.19
CA VAL A 220 -18.67 16.00 1.14
C VAL A 220 -18.30 16.36 2.57
N LEU A 221 -17.07 16.85 2.77
CA LEU A 221 -16.61 17.27 4.09
C LEU A 221 -17.43 18.43 4.65
N ALA A 222 -17.79 19.42 3.83
CA ALA A 222 -18.63 20.55 4.27
C ALA A 222 -20.04 20.07 4.70
N GLU A 223 -20.65 19.14 3.96
CA GLU A 223 -21.94 18.56 4.30
C GLU A 223 -21.90 17.75 5.61
N LEU A 224 -20.85 16.96 5.83
CA LEU A 224 -20.68 16.15 7.05
C LEU A 224 -20.38 17.02 8.27
N LYS A 225 -19.58 18.09 8.13
CA LYS A 225 -19.35 19.08 9.20
C LYS A 225 -20.63 19.78 9.63
N GLY A 226 -21.56 20.04 8.69
CA GLY A 226 -22.89 20.56 9.02
C GLY A 226 -23.76 19.62 9.85
N LYS A 227 -23.44 18.32 9.86
CA LYS A 227 -24.18 17.27 10.61
C LYS A 227 -23.56 16.93 11.97
N SER A 228 -22.23 17.01 12.11
CA SER A 228 -21.54 16.60 13.35
C SER A 228 -20.18 17.26 13.50
N SER A 229 -19.85 17.69 14.73
CA SER A 229 -18.51 18.20 15.09
C SER A 229 -17.41 17.14 15.06
N LYS A 230 -17.74 15.85 14.92
CA LYS A 230 -16.74 14.78 14.77
C LYS A 230 -15.86 14.93 13.52
N PHE A 231 -16.35 15.67 12.53
CA PHE A 231 -15.63 15.99 11.29
C PHE A 231 -14.80 17.29 11.39
N ASP A 232 -14.88 18.02 12.51
CA ASP A 232 -14.06 19.20 12.72
C ASP A 232 -12.56 18.84 12.77
N GLY A 233 -11.72 19.79 12.35
CA GLY A 233 -10.27 19.57 12.25
C GLY A 233 -9.83 18.72 11.04
N ILE A 234 -10.77 18.18 10.25
CA ILE A 234 -10.43 17.55 8.97
C ILE A 234 -10.37 18.63 7.88
N VAL A 235 -9.31 18.60 7.07
CA VAL A 235 -9.14 19.50 5.92
C VAL A 235 -8.72 18.73 4.68
N VAL A 236 -9.08 19.27 3.51
CA VAL A 236 -8.57 18.79 2.21
C VAL A 236 -7.43 19.70 1.80
N LEU A 237 -6.27 19.13 1.51
CA LEU A 237 -5.07 19.86 1.14
C LEU A 237 -4.63 19.48 -0.28
N PRO A 238 -4.79 20.38 -1.26
CA PRO A 238 -4.18 20.20 -2.58
C PRO A 238 -2.65 20.27 -2.48
N LEU A 239 -1.96 19.29 -3.09
CA LEU A 239 -0.52 19.24 -3.20
C LEU A 239 -0.11 19.34 -4.66
N MET A 240 1.05 19.93 -4.94
CA MET A 240 1.60 20.00 -6.28
C MET A 240 1.95 18.57 -6.76
N LYS A 241 1.55 18.23 -7.98
CA LYS A 241 1.95 16.97 -8.60
C LYS A 241 3.47 16.89 -8.74
N LYS A 242 4.09 15.99 -7.99
CA LYS A 242 5.53 15.72 -8.02
C LYS A 242 5.79 14.30 -7.51
N TYR A 243 6.46 13.47 -8.28
CA TYR A 243 6.74 12.10 -7.84
C TYR A 243 8.01 12.06 -6.95
N PRO A 244 8.02 11.38 -5.78
CA PRO A 244 6.96 10.58 -5.17
C PRO A 244 6.19 11.31 -4.04
N GLU A 245 5.28 12.23 -4.34
CA GLU A 245 4.49 12.99 -3.36
C GLU A 245 3.72 12.06 -2.39
N GLY A 246 3.26 10.90 -2.88
CA GLY A 246 2.60 9.87 -2.07
C GLY A 246 3.55 9.05 -1.20
N GLY A 247 4.86 9.26 -1.26
CA GLY A 247 5.81 8.64 -0.34
C GLY A 247 5.56 9.12 1.09
N GLU A 248 5.50 8.20 2.07
CA GLU A 248 5.11 8.54 3.45
C GLU A 248 5.93 9.67 4.05
N LYS A 249 7.28 9.64 3.89
CA LYS A 249 8.18 10.68 4.42
C LYS A 249 8.06 11.99 3.64
N GLN A 250 7.89 11.93 2.32
CA GLN A 250 7.69 13.08 1.44
C GLN A 250 6.37 13.77 1.76
N LEU A 251 5.30 12.99 1.94
CA LEU A 251 4.00 13.52 2.29
C LEU A 251 3.98 14.22 3.66
N ILE A 252 4.72 13.67 4.65
CA ILE A 252 4.89 14.32 5.96
C ILE A 252 5.61 15.65 5.80
N ASP A 253 6.68 15.72 5.00
CA ASP A 253 7.41 16.96 4.71
C ASP A 253 6.48 17.99 4.03
N ALA A 254 5.73 17.58 3.01
CA ALA A 254 4.78 18.44 2.30
C ALA A 254 3.67 19.00 3.20
N VAL A 255 3.12 18.19 4.12
CA VAL A 255 1.98 18.57 4.97
C VAL A 255 2.41 19.28 6.25
N MET A 256 3.46 18.78 6.92
CA MET A 256 3.86 19.23 8.26
C MET A 256 5.15 20.05 8.29
N HIS A 257 5.89 20.11 7.19
CA HIS A 257 7.25 20.70 7.13
C HIS A 257 8.21 20.08 8.17
N ARG A 258 8.04 18.76 8.40
CA ARG A 258 8.88 17.96 9.30
C ARG A 258 9.50 16.79 8.55
N GLN A 259 10.78 16.54 8.81
CA GLN A 259 11.51 15.43 8.17
C GLN A 259 11.70 14.28 9.15
N VAL A 260 11.35 13.07 8.71
CA VAL A 260 11.59 11.84 9.47
C VAL A 260 13.06 11.45 9.32
N LYS A 261 13.79 11.41 10.42
CA LYS A 261 15.23 11.06 10.45
C LYS A 261 15.50 9.66 9.89
N SER A 262 16.77 9.40 9.54
CA SER A 262 17.25 8.04 9.19
C SER A 262 16.89 7.04 10.28
N GLY A 263 16.35 5.87 9.87
CA GLY A 263 15.87 4.84 10.81
C GLY A 263 14.64 5.22 11.64
N GLY A 264 14.17 6.48 11.59
CA GLY A 264 13.01 6.96 12.33
C GLY A 264 11.68 6.55 11.71
N LEU A 265 10.62 6.62 12.51
CA LEU A 265 9.24 6.34 12.13
C LEU A 265 8.43 7.65 12.02
N PRO A 266 7.34 7.69 11.22
CA PRO A 266 6.43 8.83 11.13
C PRO A 266 5.96 9.38 12.48
N ILE A 267 5.70 8.49 13.42
CA ILE A 267 5.27 8.86 14.77
C ILE A 267 6.33 9.64 15.56
N ASP A 268 7.61 9.57 15.19
CA ASP A 268 8.69 10.32 15.84
C ASP A 268 8.60 11.84 15.56
N VAL A 269 7.90 12.18 14.48
CA VAL A 269 7.58 13.57 14.12
C VAL A 269 6.10 13.89 14.34
N GLY A 270 5.37 13.04 15.08
CA GLY A 270 3.96 13.24 15.43
C GLY A 270 2.98 12.92 14.30
N ALA A 271 3.38 12.20 13.25
CA ALA A 271 2.54 11.88 12.12
C ALA A 271 2.08 10.42 12.10
N VAL A 272 0.83 10.20 11.67
CA VAL A 272 0.34 8.90 11.20
C VAL A 272 -0.21 9.09 9.80
N VAL A 273 0.26 8.30 8.85
CA VAL A 273 -0.19 8.37 7.44
C VAL A 273 -0.98 7.11 7.09
N GLN A 274 -2.15 7.28 6.47
CA GLN A 274 -2.97 6.19 5.94
C GLN A 274 -3.37 6.51 4.49
N ASN A 275 -3.57 5.50 3.67
CA ASN A 275 -4.05 5.68 2.29
C ASN A 275 -5.59 5.84 2.27
N VAL A 276 -6.16 6.46 1.21
CA VAL A 276 -7.62 6.64 1.05
C VAL A 276 -8.38 5.33 1.00
N ALA A 277 -7.87 4.29 0.32
CA ALA A 277 -8.50 2.98 0.31
C ALA A 277 -8.44 2.30 1.70
N THR A 278 -7.41 2.58 2.50
CA THR A 278 -7.35 2.15 3.90
C THR A 278 -8.40 2.85 4.75
N ALA A 279 -8.64 4.15 4.52
CA ALA A 279 -9.72 4.87 5.23
C ALA A 279 -11.09 4.29 4.87
N LEU A 280 -11.34 3.94 3.61
CA LEU A 280 -12.54 3.22 3.18
C LEU A 280 -12.65 1.85 3.87
N ALA A 281 -11.58 1.05 3.92
CA ALA A 281 -11.58 -0.25 4.59
C ALA A 281 -11.82 -0.13 6.11
N VAL A 282 -11.36 0.97 6.74
CA VAL A 282 -11.69 1.27 8.15
C VAL A 282 -13.17 1.59 8.31
N TYR A 283 -13.76 2.39 7.41
CA TYR A 283 -15.20 2.61 7.38
C TYR A 283 -15.96 1.28 7.30
N ASP A 284 -15.62 0.44 6.33
CA ASP A 284 -16.25 -0.86 6.12
C ASP A 284 -16.15 -1.75 7.38
N ALA A 285 -14.97 -1.84 7.99
CA ALA A 285 -14.75 -2.67 9.17
C ALA A 285 -15.50 -2.16 10.41
N VAL A 286 -15.54 -0.83 10.62
CA VAL A 286 -16.11 -0.24 11.84
C VAL A 286 -17.60 -0.02 11.71
N GLN A 287 -18.09 0.48 10.58
CA GLN A 287 -19.48 0.86 10.40
C GLN A 287 -20.35 -0.26 9.80
N LYS A 288 -19.73 -1.11 8.97
CA LYS A 288 -20.44 -2.16 8.26
C LYS A 288 -20.10 -3.58 8.74
N ASN A 289 -19.19 -3.69 9.72
CA ASN A 289 -18.65 -4.98 10.16
C ASN A 289 -18.12 -5.84 8.98
N LYS A 290 -17.76 -5.18 7.86
CA LYS A 290 -17.23 -5.81 6.66
C LYS A 290 -15.69 -5.88 6.78
N PRO A 291 -15.09 -7.07 6.90
CA PRO A 291 -13.63 -7.20 6.92
C PRO A 291 -13.03 -6.87 5.56
N LEU A 292 -11.72 -6.66 5.53
CA LEU A 292 -10.97 -6.39 4.29
C LEU A 292 -10.85 -7.66 3.45
N ILE A 293 -11.79 -7.85 2.53
CA ILE A 293 -11.94 -9.02 1.65
C ILE A 293 -11.89 -8.68 0.17
N ASP A 294 -11.89 -7.42 -0.18
CA ASP A 294 -11.83 -6.92 -1.55
C ASP A 294 -10.97 -5.63 -1.62
N ASN A 295 -10.50 -5.30 -2.81
CA ASN A 295 -9.79 -4.05 -3.07
C ASN A 295 -10.04 -3.60 -4.52
N SER A 296 -9.96 -2.29 -4.76
CA SER A 296 -9.99 -1.72 -6.11
C SER A 296 -8.64 -1.94 -6.79
N VAL A 297 -8.66 -2.50 -8.00
CA VAL A 297 -7.48 -2.83 -8.80
C VAL A 297 -7.58 -2.13 -10.15
N THR A 298 -6.64 -1.24 -10.45
CA THR A 298 -6.50 -0.65 -11.79
C THR A 298 -5.88 -1.68 -12.73
N VAL A 299 -6.54 -2.00 -13.84
CA VAL A 299 -5.99 -2.82 -14.93
C VAL A 299 -5.82 -1.93 -16.16
N THR A 300 -4.58 -1.70 -16.58
CA THR A 300 -4.27 -0.63 -17.51
C THR A 300 -2.98 -0.88 -18.30
N GLY A 301 -2.71 -0.04 -19.27
CA GLY A 301 -1.53 -0.04 -20.12
C GLY A 301 -1.89 0.37 -21.55
N GLU A 302 -0.98 1.03 -22.25
CA GLU A 302 -1.25 1.50 -23.64
C GLU A 302 -1.54 0.35 -24.61
N CYS A 303 -0.97 -0.83 -24.36
CA CYS A 303 -1.25 -2.03 -25.14
C CYS A 303 -2.51 -2.78 -24.69
N PHE A 304 -3.09 -2.44 -23.54
CA PHE A 304 -4.25 -3.14 -23.01
C PHE A 304 -5.53 -2.50 -23.55
N PRO A 305 -6.37 -3.24 -24.28
CA PRO A 305 -7.47 -2.63 -25.06
C PRO A 305 -8.61 -2.10 -24.18
N LYS A 306 -8.84 -2.72 -23.01
CA LYS A 306 -9.94 -2.36 -22.12
C LYS A 306 -9.41 -1.92 -20.77
N GLN A 307 -9.24 -0.61 -20.60
CA GLN A 307 -8.89 -0.01 -19.30
C GLN A 307 -10.01 -0.26 -18.29
N ALA A 308 -9.66 -0.56 -17.03
CA ALA A 308 -10.66 -0.81 -15.99
C ALA A 308 -10.14 -0.48 -14.58
N ASN A 309 -11.05 -0.11 -13.69
CA ASN A 309 -10.87 -0.19 -12.24
C ASN A 309 -11.86 -1.24 -11.72
N LEU A 310 -11.37 -2.33 -11.18
CA LEU A 310 -12.19 -3.46 -10.77
C LEU A 310 -12.17 -3.62 -9.25
N LEU A 311 -13.34 -3.80 -8.64
CA LEU A 311 -13.43 -4.27 -7.26
C LEU A 311 -13.23 -5.79 -7.26
N VAL A 312 -12.08 -6.22 -6.75
CA VAL A 312 -11.62 -7.62 -6.84
C VAL A 312 -11.59 -8.26 -5.46
N ARG A 313 -12.18 -9.44 -5.34
CA ARG A 313 -12.10 -10.26 -4.11
C ARG A 313 -10.67 -10.74 -3.91
N VAL A 314 -10.17 -10.62 -2.67
CA VAL A 314 -8.83 -11.12 -2.28
C VAL A 314 -8.72 -12.61 -2.58
N GLY A 315 -7.62 -13.01 -3.21
CA GLY A 315 -7.40 -14.41 -3.61
C GLY A 315 -7.86 -14.74 -5.02
N THR A 316 -8.43 -13.79 -5.77
CA THR A 316 -8.78 -13.99 -7.18
C THR A 316 -7.51 -14.21 -8.01
N PRO A 317 -7.43 -15.27 -8.86
CA PRO A 317 -6.29 -15.47 -9.76
C PRO A 317 -6.11 -14.30 -10.72
N LEU A 318 -4.86 -13.87 -10.96
CA LEU A 318 -4.60 -12.78 -11.91
C LEU A 318 -5.05 -13.13 -13.32
N ARG A 319 -4.85 -14.37 -13.73
CA ARG A 319 -5.32 -14.86 -15.04
C ARG A 319 -6.80 -14.64 -15.22
N TYR A 320 -7.62 -14.89 -14.20
CA TYR A 320 -9.08 -14.66 -14.26
C TYR A 320 -9.42 -13.18 -14.53
N ILE A 321 -8.72 -12.25 -13.86
CA ILE A 321 -8.90 -10.80 -14.08
C ILE A 321 -8.53 -10.43 -15.52
N ILE A 322 -7.41 -10.95 -16.00
CA ILE A 322 -6.87 -10.66 -17.33
C ILE A 322 -7.80 -11.23 -18.42
N ASP A 323 -8.24 -12.48 -18.24
CA ASP A 323 -9.13 -13.16 -19.20
C ASP A 323 -10.51 -12.48 -19.26
N TYR A 324 -11.04 -12.02 -18.12
CA TYR A 324 -12.29 -11.24 -18.06
C TYR A 324 -12.22 -9.97 -18.92
N LEU A 325 -11.05 -9.36 -19.03
CA LEU A 325 -10.81 -8.14 -19.83
C LEU A 325 -10.31 -8.42 -21.25
N GLY A 326 -10.26 -9.68 -21.70
CA GLY A 326 -9.91 -10.05 -23.08
C GLY A 326 -8.57 -10.74 -23.27
N GLY A 327 -7.89 -11.10 -22.17
CA GLY A 327 -6.63 -11.84 -22.22
C GLY A 327 -5.38 -10.95 -22.24
N VAL A 328 -4.21 -11.58 -22.28
CA VAL A 328 -2.94 -10.86 -22.42
C VAL A 328 -2.78 -10.35 -23.83
N PRO A 329 -2.58 -9.04 -24.07
CA PRO A 329 -2.34 -8.50 -25.41
C PRO A 329 -1.09 -9.10 -26.05
N GLU A 330 -1.14 -9.40 -27.35
CA GLU A 330 -0.01 -9.99 -28.09
C GLU A 330 1.27 -9.14 -28.05
N ASN A 331 1.12 -7.81 -28.00
CA ASN A 331 2.23 -6.86 -27.92
C ASN A 331 2.65 -6.50 -26.50
N ALA A 332 2.08 -7.15 -25.48
CA ALA A 332 2.53 -6.98 -24.08
C ALA A 332 3.84 -7.73 -23.86
N ALA A 333 4.88 -6.99 -23.50
CA ALA A 333 6.21 -7.57 -23.21
C ALA A 333 6.49 -7.70 -21.70
N LYS A 334 5.77 -6.95 -20.87
CA LYS A 334 5.92 -6.99 -19.40
C LYS A 334 4.61 -6.65 -18.73
N ILE A 335 4.31 -7.38 -17.64
CA ILE A 335 3.19 -7.08 -16.75
C ILE A 335 3.77 -6.74 -15.38
N ILE A 336 3.30 -5.64 -14.79
CA ILE A 336 3.77 -5.13 -13.50
C ILE A 336 2.60 -5.13 -12.51
N SER A 337 2.82 -5.59 -11.30
CA SER A 337 1.93 -5.34 -10.16
C SER A 337 2.31 -4.00 -9.53
N GLY A 338 1.40 -3.02 -9.60
CA GLY A 338 1.62 -1.62 -9.23
C GLY A 338 1.95 -0.73 -10.44
N GLY A 339 2.49 0.46 -10.18
CA GLY A 339 2.87 1.42 -11.20
C GLY A 339 4.28 1.19 -11.77
N PRO A 340 4.70 1.96 -12.79
CA PRO A 340 5.96 1.74 -13.49
C PRO A 340 7.20 2.13 -12.66
N MET A 341 7.04 2.96 -11.62
CA MET A 341 8.17 3.48 -10.85
C MET A 341 8.57 2.57 -9.68
N MET A 342 7.61 2.05 -8.91
CA MET A 342 7.84 1.20 -7.73
C MET A 342 7.25 -0.20 -7.87
N GLY A 343 6.44 -0.46 -8.87
CA GLY A 343 5.82 -1.76 -9.12
C GLY A 343 6.84 -2.85 -9.44
N LYS A 344 6.40 -4.10 -9.33
CA LYS A 344 7.25 -5.27 -9.55
C LYS A 344 6.75 -6.09 -10.73
N ALA A 345 7.67 -6.52 -11.58
CA ALA A 345 7.33 -7.42 -12.69
C ALA A 345 6.73 -8.72 -12.14
N ILE A 346 5.65 -9.18 -12.75
CA ILE A 346 4.96 -10.41 -12.40
C ILE A 346 5.68 -11.57 -13.08
N ALA A 347 6.16 -12.52 -12.28
CA ALA A 347 6.79 -13.75 -12.77
C ALA A 347 5.80 -14.91 -12.95
N ASN A 348 4.62 -14.81 -12.31
CA ASN A 348 3.63 -15.88 -12.28
C ASN A 348 2.21 -15.32 -12.41
N LEU A 349 1.58 -15.52 -13.57
CA LEU A 349 0.20 -15.08 -13.84
C LEU A 349 -0.87 -15.96 -13.16
N ASP A 350 -0.50 -17.15 -12.68
CA ASP A 350 -1.41 -18.01 -11.93
C ASP A 350 -1.41 -17.68 -10.43
N ALA A 351 -0.63 -16.70 -10.02
CA ALA A 351 -0.69 -16.14 -8.67
C ALA A 351 -2.05 -15.45 -8.43
N ALA A 352 -2.40 -15.32 -7.17
CA ALA A 352 -3.64 -14.67 -6.75
C ALA A 352 -3.40 -13.26 -6.22
N THR A 353 -4.45 -12.43 -6.27
CA THR A 353 -4.45 -11.10 -5.67
C THR A 353 -4.29 -11.17 -4.16
N LEU A 354 -3.60 -10.18 -3.62
CA LEU A 354 -3.44 -9.95 -2.19
C LEU A 354 -4.27 -8.72 -1.77
N LYS A 355 -4.44 -8.50 -0.48
CA LYS A 355 -5.08 -7.28 0.06
C LYS A 355 -4.47 -5.99 -0.53
N GLY A 356 -3.15 -5.96 -0.70
CA GLY A 356 -2.42 -4.81 -1.24
C GLY A 356 -2.24 -4.79 -2.76
N THR A 357 -2.87 -5.69 -3.51
CA THR A 357 -2.83 -5.63 -4.98
C THR A 357 -3.67 -4.45 -5.46
N GLY A 358 -3.03 -3.39 -5.96
CA GLY A 358 -3.70 -2.16 -6.39
C GLY A 358 -3.72 -1.94 -7.90
N ALA A 359 -2.83 -2.59 -8.67
CA ALA A 359 -2.83 -2.42 -10.13
C ALA A 359 -2.14 -3.58 -10.86
N LEU A 360 -2.55 -3.77 -12.12
CA LEU A 360 -1.90 -4.58 -13.15
C LEU A 360 -1.62 -3.67 -14.35
N LEU A 361 -0.33 -3.44 -14.63
CA LEU A 361 0.11 -2.57 -15.72
C LEU A 361 0.75 -3.38 -16.82
N PHE A 362 0.25 -3.24 -18.05
CA PHE A 362 0.73 -3.92 -19.26
C PHE A 362 1.58 -2.96 -20.08
N LEU A 363 2.83 -3.34 -20.34
CA LEU A 363 3.80 -2.54 -21.08
C LEU A 363 4.24 -3.25 -22.36
N THR A 364 4.39 -2.48 -23.43
CA THR A 364 4.90 -2.96 -24.73
C THR A 364 6.42 -3.22 -24.67
N ALA A 365 6.95 -3.88 -25.70
CA ALA A 365 8.39 -4.07 -25.87
C ALA A 365 9.13 -2.73 -25.95
N GLU A 366 8.55 -1.72 -26.64
CA GLU A 366 9.13 -0.38 -26.74
C GLU A 366 9.25 0.30 -25.38
N GLN A 367 8.18 0.26 -24.56
CA GLN A 367 8.16 0.85 -23.20
C GLN A 367 9.09 0.14 -22.21
N THR A 368 9.44 -1.12 -22.48
CA THR A 368 10.32 -1.92 -21.61
C THR A 368 11.73 -2.04 -22.12
N LYS A 369 12.04 -1.42 -23.26
CA LYS A 369 13.37 -1.44 -23.86
C LYS A 369 14.38 -0.81 -22.96
N ARG A 370 15.38 -1.60 -22.55
CA ARG A 370 16.53 -1.08 -21.81
C ARG A 370 17.57 -0.57 -22.80
N HIS A 371 18.00 0.67 -22.60
CA HIS A 371 19.17 1.20 -23.30
C HIS A 371 20.46 0.57 -22.75
N PRO A 372 21.51 0.45 -23.56
CA PRO A 372 22.83 0.02 -23.06
C PRO A 372 23.34 0.95 -21.95
N GLU A 373 23.91 0.35 -20.90
CA GLU A 373 24.53 1.08 -19.81
C GLU A 373 25.76 1.87 -20.36
N GLY A 374 25.74 3.17 -20.17
CA GLY A 374 26.87 4.05 -20.47
C GLY A 374 27.70 4.35 -19.23
N ASN A 375 28.85 5.03 -19.45
CA ASN A 375 29.69 5.50 -18.37
C ASN A 375 29.05 6.68 -17.61
N CYS A 376 29.26 6.74 -16.29
CA CYS A 376 28.83 7.86 -15.49
C CYS A 376 29.54 9.15 -15.91
N ILE A 377 28.78 10.14 -16.37
CA ILE A 377 29.32 11.46 -16.80
C ILE A 377 29.39 12.47 -15.64
N ARG A 378 29.11 12.05 -14.40
CA ARG A 378 29.18 12.87 -13.16
C ARG A 378 28.27 14.11 -13.19
N CYS A 379 27.11 14.03 -13.83
CA CYS A 379 26.17 15.17 -13.98
C CYS A 379 25.39 15.54 -12.70
N GLY A 380 25.40 14.72 -11.64
CA GLY A 380 24.70 14.99 -10.37
C GLY A 380 23.19 14.72 -10.38
N LYS A 381 22.53 14.59 -11.54
CA LYS A 381 21.07 14.49 -11.66
C LYS A 381 20.41 13.41 -10.76
N CYS A 382 21.10 12.30 -10.52
CA CYS A 382 20.58 11.24 -9.66
C CYS A 382 20.55 11.63 -8.18
N ALA A 383 21.49 12.47 -7.72
CA ALA A 383 21.51 13.03 -6.37
C ALA A 383 20.44 14.12 -6.23
N ASP A 384 20.34 15.02 -7.22
CA ASP A 384 19.33 16.09 -7.23
C ASP A 384 17.90 15.53 -7.23
N ALA A 385 17.68 14.39 -7.90
CA ALA A 385 16.37 13.74 -7.97
C ALA A 385 16.06 12.87 -6.74
N CYS A 386 17.03 12.56 -5.88
CA CYS A 386 16.80 11.67 -4.75
C CYS A 386 15.95 12.33 -3.66
N PRO A 387 14.69 11.84 -3.39
CA PRO A 387 13.82 12.45 -2.40
C PRO A 387 14.23 12.14 -0.94
N MET A 388 15.31 11.34 -0.77
CA MET A 388 15.89 11.01 0.52
C MET A 388 17.23 11.70 0.75
N GLY A 389 17.70 12.56 -0.21
CA GLY A 389 18.97 13.25 -0.12
C GLY A 389 20.19 12.33 -0.16
N LEU A 390 20.04 11.12 -0.74
CA LEU A 390 21.15 10.18 -0.89
C LEU A 390 22.00 10.50 -2.13
N GLU A 391 23.18 9.88 -2.22
CA GLU A 391 24.07 9.96 -3.39
C GLU A 391 24.01 8.64 -4.22
N PRO A 392 23.01 8.44 -5.11
CA PRO A 392 22.83 7.17 -5.80
C PRO A 392 24.03 6.71 -6.63
N PHE A 393 24.80 7.66 -7.22
CA PHE A 393 26.00 7.32 -7.96
C PHE A 393 27.10 6.72 -7.05
N LEU A 394 27.24 7.20 -5.81
CA LEU A 394 28.17 6.67 -4.82
C LEU A 394 27.70 5.30 -4.32
N LEU A 395 26.42 5.20 -3.92
CA LEU A 395 25.84 3.93 -3.49
C LEU A 395 25.96 2.85 -4.57
N TYR A 396 25.74 3.19 -5.85
CA TYR A 396 25.94 2.27 -6.97
C TYR A 396 27.40 1.77 -7.05
N ARG A 397 28.39 2.68 -6.94
CA ARG A 397 29.80 2.31 -7.00
C ARG A 397 30.24 1.44 -5.83
N LEU A 398 29.82 1.77 -4.61
CA LEU A 398 30.09 0.99 -3.42
C LEU A 398 29.45 -0.40 -3.52
N ALA A 399 28.25 -0.50 -4.06
CA ALA A 399 27.56 -1.76 -4.30
C ALA A 399 28.30 -2.64 -5.31
N LYS A 400 28.81 -2.06 -6.40
CA LYS A 400 29.58 -2.79 -7.43
C LYS A 400 30.87 -3.42 -6.90
N VAL A 401 31.48 -2.83 -5.87
CA VAL A 401 32.68 -3.37 -5.21
C VAL A 401 32.38 -4.14 -3.92
N GLY A 402 31.09 -4.29 -3.57
CA GLY A 402 30.66 -5.07 -2.40
C GLY A 402 31.03 -4.46 -1.05
N ASN A 403 31.26 -3.15 -0.97
CA ASN A 403 31.64 -2.47 0.27
C ASN A 403 30.39 -2.18 1.15
N THR A 404 29.96 -3.18 1.90
CA THR A 404 28.76 -3.11 2.74
C THR A 404 28.85 -2.13 3.90
N ASP A 405 30.05 -1.92 4.45
CA ASP A 405 30.24 -1.00 5.59
C ASP A 405 30.08 0.45 5.14
N GLU A 406 30.68 0.82 4.01
CA GLU A 406 30.51 2.15 3.43
C GLU A 406 29.07 2.36 2.90
N LEU A 407 28.40 1.32 2.39
CA LEU A 407 26.98 1.41 2.02
C LEU A 407 26.10 1.73 3.23
N GLU A 408 26.33 1.10 4.38
CA GLU A 408 25.62 1.39 5.63
C GLU A 408 25.95 2.81 6.13
N ALA A 409 27.22 3.21 6.11
CA ALA A 409 27.67 4.54 6.51
C ALA A 409 27.05 5.66 5.64
N ASN A 410 26.82 5.38 4.34
CA ASN A 410 26.14 6.29 3.41
C ASN A 410 24.62 6.06 3.33
N ALA A 411 24.04 5.48 4.38
CA ALA A 411 22.60 5.36 4.60
C ALA A 411 21.82 4.67 3.45
N VAL A 412 22.38 3.62 2.81
CA VAL A 412 21.70 2.87 1.76
C VAL A 412 20.35 2.30 2.25
N GLN A 413 20.21 2.01 3.54
CA GLN A 413 18.99 1.54 4.20
C GLN A 413 17.82 2.54 4.09
N ASP A 414 18.10 3.83 3.94
CA ASP A 414 17.08 4.88 3.77
C ASP A 414 16.54 5.00 2.34
N CYS A 415 17.11 4.28 1.38
CA CYS A 415 16.59 4.23 0.03
C CYS A 415 15.17 3.65 0.01
N ILE A 416 14.20 4.46 -0.42
CA ILE A 416 12.78 4.07 -0.54
C ILE A 416 12.46 3.36 -1.86
N GLN A 417 13.47 3.09 -2.68
CA GLN A 417 13.35 2.37 -3.96
C GLN A 417 12.36 3.02 -4.95
N CYS A 418 12.24 4.35 -4.93
CA CYS A 418 11.27 5.10 -5.73
C CYS A 418 11.61 5.19 -7.23
N GLY A 419 12.83 4.87 -7.65
CA GLY A 419 13.22 4.92 -9.06
C GLY A 419 13.60 6.30 -9.60
N CYS A 420 13.49 7.40 -8.84
CA CYS A 420 13.81 8.75 -9.32
C CYS A 420 15.23 8.86 -9.91
N CYS A 421 16.22 8.25 -9.27
CA CYS A 421 17.61 8.25 -9.73
C CYS A 421 17.80 7.50 -11.05
N LEU A 422 17.09 6.40 -11.26
CA LEU A 422 17.10 5.65 -12.50
C LEU A 422 16.42 6.42 -13.62
N TYR A 423 15.23 6.99 -13.34
CA TYR A 423 14.43 7.77 -14.28
C TYR A 423 15.23 8.96 -14.87
N THR A 424 16.04 9.63 -14.07
CA THR A 424 16.76 10.85 -14.49
C THR A 424 18.16 10.59 -15.06
N CYS A 425 18.67 9.33 -15.05
CA CYS A 425 20.03 9.04 -15.44
C CYS A 425 20.23 9.09 -16.98
N PRO A 426 20.97 10.05 -17.57
CA PRO A 426 21.15 10.14 -19.01
C PRO A 426 22.09 9.06 -19.58
N SER A 427 22.84 8.35 -18.71
CA SER A 427 23.72 7.24 -19.10
C SER A 427 23.07 5.86 -18.92
N TYR A 428 21.78 5.79 -18.59
CA TYR A 428 21.00 4.56 -18.42
C TYR A 428 21.61 3.55 -17.44
N ILE A 429 22.36 4.04 -16.42
CA ILE A 429 22.96 3.20 -15.40
C ILE A 429 21.85 2.58 -14.55
N PRO A 430 21.85 1.24 -14.31
CA PRO A 430 20.80 0.54 -13.56
C PRO A 430 20.92 0.81 -12.04
N LEU A 431 20.85 2.10 -11.65
CA LEU A 431 21.05 2.56 -10.28
C LEU A 431 20.12 1.86 -9.30
N LEU A 432 18.82 1.84 -9.61
CA LEU A 432 17.80 1.26 -8.71
C LEU A 432 18.02 -0.23 -8.48
N ASP A 433 18.29 -0.99 -9.54
CA ASP A 433 18.46 -2.45 -9.46
C ASP A 433 19.62 -2.79 -8.50
N ILE A 434 20.77 -2.16 -8.70
CA ILE A 434 21.99 -2.42 -7.93
C ILE A 434 21.87 -1.91 -6.49
N ILE A 435 21.34 -0.68 -6.29
CA ILE A 435 21.13 -0.12 -4.95
C ILE A 435 20.13 -0.93 -4.16
N SER A 436 19.05 -1.43 -4.80
CA SER A 436 18.05 -2.26 -4.14
C SER A 436 18.64 -3.58 -3.63
N MET A 437 19.49 -4.24 -4.43
CA MET A 437 20.21 -5.44 -4.01
C MET A 437 21.13 -5.16 -2.82
N ALA A 438 21.94 -4.10 -2.91
CA ALA A 438 22.87 -3.69 -1.85
C ALA A 438 22.13 -3.33 -0.55
N ARG A 439 21.00 -2.59 -0.66
CA ARG A 439 20.13 -2.29 0.47
C ARG A 439 19.63 -3.57 1.14
N GLY A 440 19.20 -4.56 0.37
CA GLY A 440 18.76 -5.86 0.90
C GLY A 440 19.86 -6.57 1.69
N GLN A 441 21.10 -6.55 1.21
CA GLN A 441 22.26 -7.13 1.87
C GLN A 441 22.57 -6.42 3.20
N VAL A 442 22.66 -5.08 3.18
CA VAL A 442 22.94 -4.26 4.39
C VAL A 442 21.82 -4.44 5.43
N MET A 443 20.55 -4.41 5.02
CA MET A 443 19.42 -4.66 5.93
C MET A 443 19.47 -6.06 6.56
N GLY A 444 19.92 -7.07 5.83
CA GLY A 444 20.16 -8.42 6.35
C GLY A 444 21.25 -8.45 7.42
N ILE A 445 22.37 -7.77 7.18
CA ILE A 445 23.49 -7.64 8.14
C ILE A 445 23.03 -6.90 9.40
N MET A 446 22.35 -5.76 9.26
CA MET A 446 21.82 -4.98 10.38
C MET A 446 20.86 -5.82 11.24
N LYS A 447 19.95 -6.56 10.61
CA LYS A 447 19.02 -7.46 11.31
C LYS A 447 19.74 -8.56 12.07
N ALA A 448 20.76 -9.17 11.50
CA ALA A 448 21.57 -10.20 12.17
C ALA A 448 22.32 -9.62 13.39
N ARG A 449 22.94 -8.44 13.25
CA ARG A 449 23.59 -7.72 14.36
C ARG A 449 22.60 -7.42 15.50
N ALA A 450 21.40 -6.92 15.18
CA ALA A 450 20.37 -6.62 16.17
C ALA A 450 19.88 -7.89 16.89
N ALA A 451 19.70 -9.00 16.18
CA ALA A 451 19.32 -10.28 16.77
C ALA A 451 20.41 -10.83 17.72
N ALA A 452 21.68 -10.77 17.31
CA ALA A 452 22.82 -11.17 18.15
C ALA A 452 22.93 -10.31 19.41
N ALA A 453 22.77 -8.98 19.31
CA ALA A 453 22.80 -8.07 20.44
C ALA A 453 21.66 -8.36 21.43
N LYS A 454 20.45 -8.65 20.93
CA LYS A 454 19.30 -9.04 21.76
C LYS A 454 19.57 -10.35 22.49
N ALA A 455 20.05 -11.37 21.81
CA ALA A 455 20.39 -12.67 22.42
C ALA A 455 21.47 -12.53 23.52
N ALA A 456 22.50 -11.72 23.26
CA ALA A 456 23.53 -11.42 24.24
C ALA A 456 23.00 -10.71 25.49
N ALA A 457 22.08 -9.74 25.29
CA ALA A 457 21.44 -9.03 26.41
C ALA A 457 20.53 -9.95 27.25
N GLU A 458 19.80 -10.87 26.62
CA GLU A 458 18.98 -11.87 27.30
C GLU A 458 19.84 -12.87 28.10
N ALA A 459 20.95 -13.36 27.49
CA ALA A 459 21.91 -14.21 28.16
C ALA A 459 22.60 -13.54 29.36
N ALA A 460 22.91 -12.24 29.24
CA ALA A 460 23.46 -11.46 30.38
C ALA A 460 22.47 -11.33 31.55
N LYS A 461 21.19 -11.04 31.25
CA LYS A 461 20.11 -10.99 32.25
C LYS A 461 19.91 -12.33 32.96
N ALA A 462 19.96 -13.45 32.22
CA ALA A 462 19.81 -14.80 32.76
C ALA A 462 20.97 -15.21 33.73
N LYS A 463 22.15 -14.59 33.61
CA LYS A 463 23.31 -14.83 34.50
C LYS A 463 23.30 -13.98 35.77
N THR A 464 22.38 -12.98 35.86
CA THR A 464 22.30 -12.03 36.95
C THR A 464 21.14 -12.37 37.91
N VAL A 465 20.35 -13.39 37.62
CA VAL A 465 19.32 -14.04 38.42
C VAL A 465 19.87 -15.39 38.93
#